data_6fac6b84adbd16a81e4652c4ad6b7d84
#
_entry.id   6fac6b84adbd16a81e4652c4ad6b7d84
#
_cell.length_a   1.000
_cell.length_b   1.000
_cell.length_c   1.000
_cell.angle_alpha   90.00
_cell.angle_beta   90.00
_cell.angle_gamma   90.00
#
_symmetry.space_group_name_H-M   'P 1'
#
loop_
_entity.id
_entity.type
_entity.pdbx_description
1 polymer ?
#
loop_
_entity_poly.entity_id
_entity_poly.type
_entity_poly.pdbx_seq_one_letter_code
_entity_poly.pdbx_strand_id
1 'polypeptide(L)'
;MTSDNPPERARRPAVPPGLTLVATPIGNLGDLSPRALEMLGAADAVLCEDTRVTGQMLSRHGMSAPLLPLHDHNEAEIVPRVLERLQAGQRLALVSDAGTPLVSDPGYRLVRAVIAAGLPLTAIPGPNAAVMALTLSGLPPHPFLFLGFLPPKAGPRSAAVAKLRAAERAGLSASLVLYEAPHRLAEALAALAEGFGPDRPAAVARELTKRFEEVRRGTLAELAAHYAGHEALGEICIVIGPAPEETTGEADLDAQLREAMRGGASLRDAAAMVAAATGQPRKQVYARALALPAED
;
A
#
# COMPACT_ATOMS: atom_id res chain seq x y z
N MET A 1 13.12 -54.77 -22.11
CA MET A 1 11.80 -54.19 -21.92
C MET A 1 11.84 -53.32 -20.67
N THR A 2 12.21 -52.06 -20.83
CA THR A 2 12.20 -51.09 -19.75
C THR A 2 10.84 -50.41 -19.78
N SER A 3 10.05 -50.60 -18.73
CA SER A 3 8.74 -49.96 -18.56
C SER A 3 8.97 -48.49 -18.26
N ASP A 4 8.78 -47.67 -19.28
CA ASP A 4 8.70 -46.21 -19.16
C ASP A 4 7.34 -45.88 -18.53
N ASN A 5 7.31 -45.89 -17.19
CA ASN A 5 6.16 -45.41 -16.46
C ASN A 5 6.31 -43.88 -16.32
N PRO A 6 5.40 -43.06 -16.88
CA PRO A 6 5.52 -41.62 -16.75
C PRO A 6 5.51 -41.24 -15.26
N PRO A 7 6.29 -40.25 -14.84
CA PRO A 7 6.34 -39.85 -13.44
C PRO A 7 4.92 -39.54 -12.93
N GLU A 8 4.56 -40.24 -11.84
CA GLU A 8 3.31 -40.02 -11.11
C GLU A 8 3.17 -38.55 -10.82
N ARG A 9 2.27 -37.85 -11.55
CA ARG A 9 1.93 -36.48 -11.27
C ARG A 9 1.51 -36.45 -9.82
N ALA A 10 2.36 -35.87 -8.96
CA ALA A 10 2.05 -35.66 -7.55
C ALA A 10 0.61 -35.13 -7.46
N ARG A 11 -0.29 -35.93 -6.87
CA ARG A 11 -1.69 -35.57 -6.66
C ARG A 11 -1.65 -34.26 -5.90
N ARG A 12 -2.07 -33.16 -6.55
CA ARG A 12 -2.23 -31.87 -5.90
C ARG A 12 -3.10 -32.10 -4.66
N PRO A 13 -2.68 -31.63 -3.48
CA PRO A 13 -3.49 -31.78 -2.29
C PRO A 13 -4.87 -31.17 -2.54
N ALA A 14 -5.93 -31.91 -2.19
CA ALA A 14 -7.30 -31.41 -2.29
C ALA A 14 -7.38 -30.09 -1.50
N VAL A 15 -8.09 -29.08 -2.06
CA VAL A 15 -8.32 -27.81 -1.38
C VAL A 15 -8.96 -28.09 -0.01
N PRO A 16 -8.32 -27.71 1.11
CA PRO A 16 -8.83 -28.00 2.43
C PRO A 16 -10.08 -27.17 2.75
N PRO A 17 -10.96 -27.65 3.66
CA PRO A 17 -12.04 -26.83 4.21
C PRO A 17 -11.51 -25.56 4.88
N GLY A 18 -12.31 -24.50 4.89
CA GLY A 18 -11.97 -23.23 5.52
C GLY A 18 -12.21 -22.03 4.61
N LEU A 19 -11.80 -20.84 5.08
CA LEU A 19 -11.84 -19.60 4.32
C LEU A 19 -10.49 -19.39 3.63
N THR A 20 -10.53 -19.19 2.30
CA THR A 20 -9.36 -18.83 1.51
C THR A 20 -9.54 -17.43 0.93
N LEU A 21 -8.65 -16.49 1.26
CA LEU A 21 -8.56 -15.19 0.59
C LEU A 21 -7.87 -15.40 -0.76
N VAL A 22 -8.46 -14.94 -1.85
CA VAL A 22 -7.92 -15.16 -3.20
C VAL A 22 -7.76 -13.80 -3.89
N ALA A 23 -6.52 -13.43 -4.18
CA ALA A 23 -6.26 -12.24 -4.97
C ALA A 23 -6.70 -12.45 -6.44
N THR A 24 -7.37 -11.43 -6.99
CA THR A 24 -7.92 -11.41 -8.34
C THR A 24 -7.13 -10.48 -9.26
N PRO A 25 -7.29 -10.60 -10.59
CA PRO A 25 -6.64 -9.68 -11.53
C PRO A 25 -7.01 -8.22 -11.30
N ILE A 26 -6.06 -7.31 -11.50
CA ILE A 26 -6.26 -5.85 -11.45
C ILE A 26 -6.47 -5.23 -12.84
N GLY A 27 -6.66 -6.07 -13.86
CA GLY A 27 -6.87 -5.62 -15.24
C GLY A 27 -6.59 -6.68 -16.28
N ASN A 28 -5.63 -7.56 -16.03
CA ASN A 28 -5.28 -8.65 -16.94
C ASN A 28 -5.72 -9.99 -16.37
N LEU A 29 -6.67 -10.64 -17.02
CA LEU A 29 -7.19 -11.95 -16.56
C LEU A 29 -6.10 -13.03 -16.48
N GLY A 30 -5.01 -12.91 -17.25
CA GLY A 30 -3.87 -13.82 -17.20
C GLY A 30 -3.10 -13.80 -15.89
N ASP A 31 -3.32 -12.80 -15.03
CA ASP A 31 -2.67 -12.67 -13.73
C ASP A 31 -3.33 -13.55 -12.64
N LEU A 32 -4.45 -14.20 -12.93
CA LEU A 32 -5.07 -15.16 -12.01
C LEU A 32 -4.23 -16.42 -11.95
N SER A 33 -3.67 -16.72 -10.78
CA SER A 33 -2.74 -17.85 -10.63
C SER A 33 -3.44 -19.21 -10.80
N PRO A 34 -2.71 -20.26 -11.24
CA PRO A 34 -3.29 -21.62 -11.34
C PRO A 34 -3.88 -22.12 -10.02
N ARG A 35 -3.28 -21.76 -8.86
CA ARG A 35 -3.81 -22.10 -7.55
C ARG A 35 -5.12 -21.36 -7.23
N ALA A 36 -5.25 -20.12 -7.68
CA ALA A 36 -6.48 -19.35 -7.54
C ALA A 36 -7.61 -20.00 -8.37
N LEU A 37 -7.32 -20.38 -9.61
CA LEU A 37 -8.28 -21.12 -10.46
C LEU A 37 -8.72 -22.44 -9.80
N GLU A 38 -7.78 -23.21 -9.27
CA GLU A 38 -8.08 -24.47 -8.58
C GLU A 38 -8.97 -24.25 -7.34
N MET A 39 -8.65 -23.24 -6.52
CA MET A 39 -9.43 -22.91 -5.34
C MET A 39 -10.84 -22.44 -5.69
N LEU A 40 -10.97 -21.52 -6.63
CA LEU A 40 -12.26 -20.95 -7.04
C LEU A 40 -13.16 -22.03 -7.69
N GLY A 41 -12.56 -22.96 -8.47
CA GLY A 41 -13.28 -24.09 -9.06
C GLY A 41 -13.69 -25.16 -8.05
N ALA A 42 -13.04 -25.24 -6.89
CA ALA A 42 -13.34 -26.19 -5.81
C ALA A 42 -14.16 -25.59 -4.67
N ALA A 43 -14.42 -24.27 -4.70
CA ALA A 43 -15.15 -23.57 -3.64
C ALA A 43 -16.62 -23.94 -3.61
N ASP A 44 -17.15 -24.21 -2.41
CA ASP A 44 -18.58 -24.43 -2.20
C ASP A 44 -19.39 -23.13 -2.30
N ALA A 45 -18.72 -21.97 -2.13
CA ALA A 45 -19.19 -20.65 -2.53
C ALA A 45 -18.04 -19.63 -2.53
N VAL A 46 -18.22 -18.53 -3.28
CA VAL A 46 -17.30 -17.39 -3.37
C VAL A 46 -17.99 -16.13 -2.84
N LEU A 47 -17.42 -15.56 -1.78
CA LEU A 47 -17.81 -14.25 -1.27
C LEU A 47 -17.12 -13.17 -2.11
N CYS A 48 -17.87 -12.15 -2.53
CA CYS A 48 -17.39 -11.10 -3.41
C CYS A 48 -18.19 -9.81 -3.21
N GLU A 49 -17.62 -8.67 -3.55
CA GLU A 49 -18.31 -7.37 -3.42
C GLU A 49 -19.39 -7.22 -4.50
N ASP A 50 -19.02 -7.34 -5.78
CA ASP A 50 -19.94 -7.35 -6.90
C ASP A 50 -20.00 -8.72 -7.56
N THR A 51 -21.17 -9.40 -7.41
CA THR A 51 -21.39 -10.74 -8.00
C THR A 51 -21.34 -10.73 -9.53
N ARG A 52 -21.58 -9.59 -10.18
CA ARG A 52 -21.51 -9.46 -11.64
C ARG A 52 -20.05 -9.48 -12.11
N VAL A 53 -19.19 -8.73 -11.43
CA VAL A 53 -17.74 -8.66 -11.74
C VAL A 53 -17.11 -10.04 -11.54
N THR A 54 -17.31 -10.62 -10.37
CA THR A 54 -16.77 -11.96 -10.05
C THR A 54 -17.34 -13.03 -10.96
N GLY A 55 -18.66 -13.01 -11.23
CA GLY A 55 -19.31 -13.97 -12.15
C GLY A 55 -18.75 -13.89 -13.57
N GLN A 56 -18.48 -12.67 -14.07
CA GLN A 56 -17.86 -12.47 -15.38
C GLN A 56 -16.42 -13.00 -15.41
N MET A 57 -15.62 -12.74 -14.35
CA MET A 57 -14.27 -13.26 -14.22
C MET A 57 -14.26 -14.79 -14.25
N LEU A 58 -15.09 -15.45 -13.43
CA LEU A 58 -15.18 -16.90 -13.38
C LEU A 58 -15.60 -17.47 -14.74
N SER A 59 -16.63 -16.91 -15.37
CA SER A 59 -17.11 -17.32 -16.68
C SER A 59 -16.05 -17.26 -17.77
N ARG A 60 -15.22 -16.20 -17.77
CA ARG A 60 -14.11 -16.07 -18.73
C ARG A 60 -13.01 -17.12 -18.54
N HIS A 61 -12.91 -17.71 -17.36
CA HIS A 61 -12.03 -18.86 -17.07
C HIS A 61 -12.76 -20.23 -17.21
N GLY A 62 -13.97 -20.25 -17.74
CA GLY A 62 -14.75 -21.48 -17.92
C GLY A 62 -15.25 -22.09 -16.60
N MET A 63 -15.39 -21.28 -15.56
CA MET A 63 -15.80 -21.69 -14.22
C MET A 63 -17.14 -21.08 -13.82
N SER A 64 -17.80 -21.74 -12.87
CA SER A 64 -18.97 -21.21 -12.17
C SER A 64 -18.92 -21.65 -10.72
N ALA A 65 -19.33 -20.78 -9.80
CA ALA A 65 -19.48 -21.09 -8.37
C ALA A 65 -20.68 -20.30 -7.82
N PRO A 66 -21.31 -20.77 -6.74
CA PRO A 66 -22.28 -19.98 -6.00
C PRO A 66 -21.65 -18.70 -5.48
N LEU A 67 -22.21 -17.53 -5.80
CA LEU A 67 -21.70 -16.24 -5.37
C LEU A 67 -22.51 -15.72 -4.18
N LEU A 68 -21.83 -15.19 -3.19
CA LEU A 68 -22.40 -14.57 -2.00
C LEU A 68 -21.93 -13.12 -1.91
N PRO A 69 -22.82 -12.12 -1.99
CA PRO A 69 -22.40 -10.74 -1.88
C PRO A 69 -21.93 -10.42 -0.46
N LEU A 70 -20.75 -9.82 -0.35
CA LEU A 70 -20.15 -9.33 0.88
C LEU A 70 -19.61 -7.92 0.64
N HIS A 71 -20.22 -6.94 1.29
CA HIS A 71 -19.84 -5.54 1.24
C HIS A 71 -19.98 -4.91 2.63
N ASP A 72 -19.42 -3.74 2.87
CA ASP A 72 -19.37 -3.09 4.19
C ASP A 72 -20.74 -2.99 4.89
N HIS A 73 -21.81 -2.83 4.09
CA HIS A 73 -23.16 -2.65 4.64
C HIS A 73 -23.83 -3.95 5.10
N ASN A 74 -23.47 -5.11 4.54
CA ASN A 74 -24.07 -6.40 4.89
C ASN A 74 -23.13 -7.33 5.67
N GLU A 75 -21.87 -6.97 5.84
CA GLU A 75 -20.84 -7.84 6.43
C GLU A 75 -21.28 -8.35 7.83
N ALA A 76 -21.83 -7.47 8.66
CA ALA A 76 -22.27 -7.85 10.00
C ALA A 76 -23.40 -8.90 10.00
N GLU A 77 -24.29 -8.85 9.00
CA GLU A 77 -25.41 -9.79 8.84
C GLU A 77 -24.95 -11.13 8.28
N ILE A 78 -23.99 -11.11 7.34
CA ILE A 78 -23.58 -12.31 6.61
C ILE A 78 -22.57 -13.17 7.40
N VAL A 79 -21.75 -12.56 8.27
CA VAL A 79 -20.69 -13.23 9.04
C VAL A 79 -21.21 -14.47 9.80
N PRO A 80 -22.30 -14.45 10.57
CA PRO A 80 -22.78 -15.65 11.28
C PRO A 80 -23.05 -16.82 10.34
N ARG A 81 -23.72 -16.58 9.21
CA ARG A 81 -24.05 -17.62 8.22
C ARG A 81 -22.79 -18.19 7.54
N VAL A 82 -21.77 -17.36 7.33
CA VAL A 82 -20.49 -17.82 6.78
C VAL A 82 -19.77 -18.70 7.81
N LEU A 83 -19.77 -18.34 9.08
CA LEU A 83 -19.17 -19.16 10.14
C LEU A 83 -19.83 -20.53 10.25
N GLU A 84 -21.17 -20.61 10.20
CA GLU A 84 -21.92 -21.86 10.20
C GLU A 84 -21.49 -22.78 9.03
N ARG A 85 -21.34 -22.22 7.83
CA ARG A 85 -20.88 -22.95 6.64
C ARG A 85 -19.46 -23.46 6.80
N LEU A 86 -18.55 -22.64 7.34
CA LEU A 86 -17.17 -23.02 7.61
C LEU A 86 -17.09 -24.12 8.69
N GLN A 87 -17.90 -24.03 9.75
CA GLN A 87 -18.02 -25.06 10.79
C GLN A 87 -18.57 -26.38 10.23
N ALA A 88 -19.44 -26.33 9.21
CA ALA A 88 -19.91 -27.49 8.48
C ALA A 88 -18.85 -28.07 7.51
N GLY A 89 -17.61 -27.57 7.54
CA GLY A 89 -16.50 -28.06 6.72
C GLY A 89 -16.52 -27.61 5.27
N GLN A 90 -17.24 -26.55 4.94
CA GLN A 90 -17.26 -26.01 3.57
C GLN A 90 -15.96 -25.26 3.24
N ARG A 91 -15.65 -25.20 1.95
CA ARG A 91 -14.55 -24.43 1.35
C ARG A 91 -15.11 -23.15 0.81
N LEU A 92 -14.81 -22.03 1.46
CA LEU A 92 -15.26 -20.73 1.02
C LEU A 92 -14.07 -19.92 0.52
N ALA A 93 -14.24 -19.22 -0.60
CA ALA A 93 -13.29 -18.24 -1.08
C ALA A 93 -13.82 -16.83 -0.79
N LEU A 94 -12.94 -15.89 -0.45
CA LEU A 94 -13.21 -14.46 -0.45
C LEU A 94 -12.35 -13.81 -1.51
N VAL A 95 -12.98 -13.11 -2.43
CA VAL A 95 -12.35 -12.31 -3.48
C VAL A 95 -12.74 -10.85 -3.35
N SER A 96 -11.90 -9.95 -3.85
CA SER A 96 -12.25 -8.56 -4.16
C SER A 96 -12.59 -8.43 -5.66
N ASP A 97 -13.17 -7.32 -6.04
CA ASP A 97 -13.45 -7.02 -7.46
C ASP A 97 -12.15 -6.91 -8.26
N ALA A 98 -11.08 -6.40 -7.63
CA ALA A 98 -9.74 -6.34 -8.21
C ALA A 98 -8.64 -6.39 -7.14
N GLY A 99 -7.63 -7.24 -7.32
CA GLY A 99 -6.44 -7.30 -6.46
C GLY A 99 -6.58 -8.16 -5.21
N THR A 100 -5.92 -7.77 -4.15
CA THR A 100 -5.82 -8.51 -2.89
C THR A 100 -6.99 -8.13 -1.97
N PRO A 101 -7.83 -9.10 -1.53
CA PRO A 101 -8.94 -8.84 -0.61
C PRO A 101 -8.49 -8.11 0.65
N LEU A 102 -9.35 -7.31 1.26
CA LEU A 102 -9.15 -6.48 2.45
C LEU A 102 -8.24 -5.24 2.23
N VAL A 103 -7.58 -5.12 1.10
CA VAL A 103 -6.71 -3.97 0.79
C VAL A 103 -7.55 -2.88 0.13
N SER A 104 -8.21 -2.06 0.93
CA SER A 104 -9.26 -1.09 0.56
C SER A 104 -10.58 -1.75 0.11
N ASP A 105 -10.80 -3.00 0.52
CA ASP A 105 -11.94 -3.84 0.17
C ASP A 105 -12.61 -4.41 1.44
N PRO A 106 -13.89 -4.85 1.38
CA PRO A 106 -14.59 -5.45 2.51
C PRO A 106 -14.00 -6.82 2.91
N GLY A 107 -14.40 -7.31 4.09
CA GLY A 107 -14.03 -8.66 4.57
C GLY A 107 -13.23 -8.68 5.88
N TYR A 108 -12.81 -7.52 6.40
CA TYR A 108 -12.01 -7.46 7.63
C TYR A 108 -12.74 -8.05 8.85
N ARG A 109 -14.05 -7.76 9.02
CA ARG A 109 -14.85 -8.30 10.13
C ARG A 109 -15.01 -9.81 10.00
N LEU A 110 -15.22 -10.31 8.77
CA LEU A 110 -15.31 -11.74 8.49
C LEU A 110 -14.01 -12.45 8.89
N VAL A 111 -12.86 -11.96 8.41
CA VAL A 111 -11.56 -12.55 8.72
C VAL A 111 -11.31 -12.59 10.23
N ARG A 112 -11.62 -11.50 10.96
CA ARG A 112 -11.54 -11.47 12.41
C ARG A 112 -12.43 -12.51 13.08
N ALA A 113 -13.66 -12.67 12.58
CA ALA A 113 -14.60 -13.64 13.13
C ALA A 113 -14.14 -15.08 12.90
N VAL A 114 -13.60 -15.40 11.72
CA VAL A 114 -13.04 -16.71 11.39
C VAL A 114 -11.86 -17.05 12.32
N ILE A 115 -10.96 -16.09 12.54
CA ILE A 115 -9.81 -16.24 13.47
C ILE A 115 -10.33 -16.46 14.90
N ALA A 116 -11.28 -15.65 15.36
CA ALA A 116 -11.85 -15.77 16.70
C ALA A 116 -12.58 -17.11 16.93
N ALA A 117 -13.17 -17.69 15.89
CA ALA A 117 -13.80 -19.00 15.93
C ALA A 117 -12.82 -20.18 15.79
N GLY A 118 -11.52 -19.93 15.65
CA GLY A 118 -10.50 -20.98 15.47
C GLY A 118 -10.65 -21.78 14.18
N LEU A 119 -11.31 -21.21 13.15
CA LEU A 119 -11.57 -21.88 11.88
C LEU A 119 -10.39 -21.72 10.93
N PRO A 120 -10.16 -22.67 10.01
CA PRO A 120 -9.05 -22.59 9.05
C PRO A 120 -9.15 -21.37 8.14
N LEU A 121 -8.04 -20.63 8.06
CA LEU A 121 -7.89 -19.43 7.23
C LEU A 121 -6.57 -19.51 6.49
N THR A 122 -6.60 -19.24 5.18
CA THR A 122 -5.40 -19.16 4.34
C THR A 122 -5.56 -18.10 3.25
N ALA A 123 -4.48 -17.83 2.51
CA ALA A 123 -4.52 -16.93 1.38
C ALA A 123 -3.75 -17.46 0.19
N ILE A 124 -4.24 -17.15 -1.00
CA ILE A 124 -3.53 -17.35 -2.27
C ILE A 124 -3.02 -16.00 -2.73
N PRO A 125 -1.69 -15.78 -2.77
CA PRO A 125 -1.11 -14.52 -3.19
C PRO A 125 -1.37 -14.27 -4.68
N GLY A 126 -1.43 -12.99 -5.04
CA GLY A 126 -1.63 -12.58 -6.42
C GLY A 126 -1.50 -11.07 -6.60
N PRO A 127 -2.16 -10.48 -7.61
CA PRO A 127 -2.03 -9.08 -7.95
C PRO A 127 -2.34 -8.13 -6.79
N ASN A 128 -1.54 -7.05 -6.71
CA ASN A 128 -1.73 -5.96 -5.76
C ASN A 128 -1.24 -4.65 -6.39
N ALA A 129 -2.15 -3.74 -6.67
CA ALA A 129 -1.86 -2.51 -7.39
C ALA A 129 -0.90 -1.58 -6.61
N ALA A 130 -1.01 -1.52 -5.27
CA ALA A 130 -0.15 -0.67 -4.45
C ALA A 130 1.32 -1.13 -4.50
N VAL A 131 1.57 -2.43 -4.34
CA VAL A 131 2.92 -2.99 -4.41
C VAL A 131 3.48 -2.89 -5.82
N MET A 132 2.66 -3.15 -6.85
CA MET A 132 3.07 -3.02 -8.24
C MET A 132 3.43 -1.57 -8.59
N ALA A 133 2.60 -0.60 -8.19
CA ALA A 133 2.91 0.83 -8.38
C ALA A 133 4.22 1.23 -7.69
N LEU A 134 4.43 0.77 -6.44
CA LEU A 134 5.66 1.03 -5.69
C LEU A 134 6.89 0.49 -6.43
N THR A 135 6.85 -0.74 -6.91
CA THR A 135 7.99 -1.35 -7.64
C THR A 135 8.27 -0.65 -8.96
N LEU A 136 7.25 -0.14 -9.64
CA LEU A 136 7.38 0.59 -10.90
C LEU A 136 7.71 2.08 -10.71
N SER A 137 7.54 2.64 -9.52
CA SER A 137 7.76 4.07 -9.27
C SER A 137 9.20 4.51 -9.42
N GLY A 138 10.16 3.64 -9.14
CA GLY A 138 11.59 3.97 -9.03
C GLY A 138 11.95 4.68 -7.72
N LEU A 139 11.02 4.79 -6.78
CA LEU A 139 11.24 5.36 -5.45
C LEU A 139 11.68 4.27 -4.46
N PRO A 140 12.27 4.63 -3.29
CA PRO A 140 12.68 3.66 -2.29
C PRO A 140 11.53 2.70 -1.91
N PRO A 141 11.70 1.37 -2.06
CA PRO A 141 10.61 0.43 -1.85
C PRO A 141 10.39 0.07 -0.37
N HIS A 142 11.31 0.48 0.53
CA HIS A 142 11.24 0.19 1.96
C HIS A 142 11.93 1.29 2.79
N PRO A 143 11.38 1.62 3.97
CA PRO A 143 10.02 1.28 4.36
C PRO A 143 8.98 1.99 3.47
N PHE A 144 7.78 1.42 3.39
CA PHE A 144 6.66 2.08 2.74
C PHE A 144 5.39 2.01 3.61
N LEU A 145 4.50 2.97 3.39
CA LEU A 145 3.23 3.06 4.10
C LEU A 145 2.08 3.13 3.06
N PHE A 146 1.21 2.12 3.08
CA PHE A 146 -0.01 2.12 2.29
C PHE A 146 -1.13 2.83 3.05
N LEU A 147 -1.78 3.81 2.41
CA LEU A 147 -2.75 4.72 3.03
C LEU A 147 -4.18 4.53 2.51
N GLY A 148 -4.36 3.72 1.44
CA GLY A 148 -5.64 3.65 0.75
C GLY A 148 -6.00 4.98 0.09
N PHE A 149 -7.26 5.40 0.18
CA PHE A 149 -7.75 6.65 -0.40
C PHE A 149 -7.65 7.83 0.57
N LEU A 150 -7.26 8.99 0.06
CA LEU A 150 -7.39 10.23 0.83
C LEU A 150 -8.87 10.64 0.98
N PRO A 151 -9.23 11.34 2.07
CA PRO A 151 -10.57 11.87 2.23
C PRO A 151 -11.02 12.70 1.02
N PRO A 152 -12.27 12.53 0.53
CA PRO A 152 -12.74 13.20 -0.67
C PRO A 152 -12.89 14.72 -0.52
N LYS A 153 -13.22 15.20 0.68
CA LYS A 153 -13.42 16.63 0.97
C LYS A 153 -12.08 17.33 1.23
N ALA A 154 -11.89 18.53 0.72
CA ALA A 154 -10.64 19.30 0.80
C ALA A 154 -10.12 19.46 2.24
N GLY A 155 -10.94 19.92 3.19
CA GLY A 155 -10.52 20.12 4.57
C GLY A 155 -10.01 18.84 5.26
N PRO A 156 -10.79 17.73 5.30
CA PRO A 156 -10.30 16.45 5.80
C PRO A 156 -9.08 15.91 5.05
N ARG A 157 -8.96 16.13 3.72
CA ARG A 157 -7.79 15.75 2.91
C ARG A 157 -6.54 16.50 3.38
N SER A 158 -6.61 17.82 3.49
CA SER A 158 -5.50 18.65 4.00
C SER A 158 -5.10 18.26 5.43
N ALA A 159 -6.08 17.97 6.30
CA ALA A 159 -5.81 17.50 7.65
C ALA A 159 -5.09 16.11 7.66
N ALA A 160 -5.46 15.21 6.77
CA ALA A 160 -4.77 13.92 6.62
C ALA A 160 -3.33 14.09 6.15
N VAL A 161 -3.09 14.95 5.15
CA VAL A 161 -1.74 15.28 4.66
C VAL A 161 -0.91 15.93 5.76
N ALA A 162 -1.49 16.86 6.53
CA ALA A 162 -0.80 17.50 7.65
C ALA A 162 -0.37 16.51 8.75
N LYS A 163 -1.20 15.50 9.05
CA LYS A 163 -0.85 14.42 9.99
C LYS A 163 0.33 13.59 9.50
N LEU A 164 0.35 13.24 8.21
CA LEU A 164 1.46 12.51 7.61
C LEU A 164 2.75 13.34 7.63
N ARG A 165 2.66 14.64 7.31
CA ARG A 165 3.81 15.54 7.39
C ARG A 165 4.32 15.69 8.83
N ALA A 166 3.43 15.71 9.83
CA ALA A 166 3.84 15.70 11.24
C ALA A 166 4.56 14.40 11.62
N ALA A 167 4.11 13.25 11.12
CA ALA A 167 4.80 11.98 11.33
C ALA A 167 6.20 11.95 10.67
N GLU A 168 6.35 12.52 9.49
CA GLU A 168 7.67 12.68 8.84
C GLU A 168 8.61 13.55 9.68
N ARG A 169 8.13 14.69 10.19
CA ARG A 169 8.91 15.54 11.10
C ARG A 169 9.27 14.85 12.41
N ALA A 170 8.48 13.88 12.83
CA ALA A 170 8.76 13.03 13.99
C ALA A 170 9.68 11.83 13.67
N GLY A 171 10.23 11.76 12.45
CA GLY A 171 11.21 10.75 12.04
C GLY A 171 10.67 9.62 11.16
N LEU A 172 9.42 9.66 10.70
CA LEU A 172 8.94 8.70 9.71
C LEU A 172 9.62 8.97 8.35
N SER A 173 10.47 8.04 7.89
CA SER A 173 11.05 8.06 6.55
C SER A 173 10.54 6.85 5.78
N ALA A 174 9.53 7.04 4.92
CA ALA A 174 8.89 5.98 4.15
C ALA A 174 8.34 6.51 2.83
N SER A 175 8.31 5.66 1.80
CA SER A 175 7.51 5.93 0.62
C SER A 175 6.02 5.78 0.95
N LEU A 176 5.19 6.73 0.51
CA LEU A 176 3.75 6.72 0.76
C LEU A 176 3.04 6.22 -0.50
N VAL A 177 2.13 5.26 -0.35
CA VAL A 177 1.36 4.69 -1.46
C VAL A 177 -0.12 4.93 -1.20
N LEU A 178 -0.80 5.51 -2.20
CA LEU A 178 -2.23 5.86 -2.14
C LEU A 178 -2.96 5.35 -3.37
N TYR A 179 -4.24 5.05 -3.20
CA TYR A 179 -5.18 4.93 -4.30
C TYR A 179 -5.91 6.25 -4.51
N GLU A 180 -6.27 6.56 -5.74
CA GLU A 180 -7.07 7.73 -6.04
C GLU A 180 -8.02 7.50 -7.22
N ALA A 181 -9.18 8.16 -7.14
CA ALA A 181 -10.14 8.15 -8.24
C ALA A 181 -9.70 9.14 -9.34
N PRO A 182 -9.92 8.83 -10.63
CA PRO A 182 -9.43 9.65 -11.73
C PRO A 182 -9.92 11.10 -11.68
N HIS A 183 -11.19 11.31 -11.39
CA HIS A 183 -11.79 12.65 -11.29
C HIS A 183 -11.29 13.50 -10.10
N ARG A 184 -10.55 12.90 -9.16
CA ARG A 184 -10.00 13.57 -7.96
C ARG A 184 -8.49 13.76 -8.04
N LEU A 185 -7.81 13.14 -9.03
CA LEU A 185 -6.36 13.07 -9.10
C LEU A 185 -5.70 14.45 -9.09
N ALA A 186 -6.18 15.39 -9.92
CA ALA A 186 -5.60 16.73 -9.99
C ALA A 186 -5.65 17.47 -8.62
N GLU A 187 -6.80 17.44 -7.96
CA GLU A 187 -6.96 18.05 -6.64
C GLU A 187 -6.15 17.34 -5.55
N ALA A 188 -6.04 16.01 -5.63
CA ALA A 188 -5.23 15.24 -4.69
C ALA A 188 -3.75 15.58 -4.83
N LEU A 189 -3.22 15.62 -6.05
CA LEU A 189 -1.82 15.99 -6.33
C LEU A 189 -1.51 17.43 -5.90
N ALA A 190 -2.42 18.38 -6.13
CA ALA A 190 -2.25 19.75 -5.66
C ALA A 190 -2.15 19.81 -4.12
N ALA A 191 -3.04 19.13 -3.40
CA ALA A 191 -3.02 19.07 -1.95
C ALA A 191 -1.75 18.36 -1.41
N LEU A 192 -1.27 17.34 -2.09
CA LEU A 192 -0.03 16.63 -1.75
C LEU A 192 1.19 17.54 -1.99
N ALA A 193 1.23 18.28 -3.10
CA ALA A 193 2.30 19.25 -3.39
C ALA A 193 2.35 20.39 -2.36
N GLU A 194 1.19 20.91 -1.95
CA GLU A 194 1.08 21.90 -0.89
C GLU A 194 1.60 21.39 0.46
N GLY A 195 1.23 20.16 0.83
CA GLY A 195 1.54 19.63 2.15
C GLY A 195 2.94 19.02 2.29
N PHE A 196 3.45 18.33 1.26
CA PHE A 196 4.76 17.67 1.30
C PHE A 196 5.89 18.47 0.63
N GLY A 197 5.54 19.52 -0.09
CA GLY A 197 6.46 20.32 -0.89
C GLY A 197 6.38 20.01 -2.40
N PRO A 198 6.51 21.04 -3.24
CA PRO A 198 6.35 20.93 -4.70
C PRO A 198 7.41 20.03 -5.34
N ASP A 199 8.63 20.03 -4.81
CA ASP A 199 9.77 19.29 -5.37
C ASP A 199 9.86 17.83 -4.91
N ARG A 200 8.88 17.38 -4.11
CA ARG A 200 8.84 16.01 -3.59
C ARG A 200 8.74 15.00 -4.74
N PRO A 201 9.68 14.03 -4.86
CA PRO A 201 9.61 13.00 -5.88
C PRO A 201 8.37 12.14 -5.73
N ALA A 202 7.68 11.89 -6.84
CA ALA A 202 6.47 11.09 -6.85
C ALA A 202 6.29 10.35 -8.19
N ALA A 203 5.37 9.40 -8.22
CA ALA A 203 4.93 8.73 -9.42
C ALA A 203 3.41 8.53 -9.38
N VAL A 204 2.78 8.64 -10.54
CA VAL A 204 1.39 8.27 -10.77
C VAL A 204 1.38 7.06 -11.69
N ALA A 205 0.92 5.92 -11.18
CA ALA A 205 0.71 4.70 -11.94
C ALA A 205 -0.78 4.55 -12.22
N ARG A 206 -1.16 4.38 -13.47
CA ARG A 206 -2.55 4.20 -13.87
C ARG A 206 -2.73 3.02 -14.79
N GLU A 207 -3.91 2.41 -14.75
CA GLU A 207 -4.31 1.30 -15.62
C GLU A 207 -3.28 0.15 -15.64
N LEU A 208 -2.68 -0.15 -14.48
CA LEU A 208 -1.69 -1.21 -14.32
C LEU A 208 -2.21 -2.54 -14.85
N THR A 209 -1.37 -3.28 -15.57
CA THR A 209 -1.67 -4.54 -16.29
C THR A 209 -2.62 -4.43 -17.48
N LYS A 210 -3.21 -3.26 -17.73
CA LYS A 210 -4.16 -3.03 -18.81
C LYS A 210 -3.47 -2.47 -20.07
N ARG A 211 -4.24 -2.37 -21.16
CA ARG A 211 -3.72 -1.87 -22.46
C ARG A 211 -3.12 -0.47 -22.40
N PHE A 212 -3.62 0.38 -21.48
CA PHE A 212 -3.20 1.78 -21.36
C PHE A 212 -2.42 2.01 -20.06
N GLU A 213 -1.66 0.99 -19.63
CA GLU A 213 -0.74 1.12 -18.50
C GLU A 213 0.23 2.28 -18.70
N GLU A 214 0.32 3.14 -17.72
CA GLU A 214 1.25 4.27 -17.70
C GLU A 214 1.79 4.50 -16.30
N VAL A 215 3.10 4.78 -16.21
CA VAL A 215 3.73 5.24 -14.98
C VAL A 215 4.46 6.54 -15.27
N ARG A 216 3.89 7.65 -14.80
CA ARG A 216 4.48 8.99 -14.92
C ARG A 216 5.21 9.35 -13.65
N ARG A 217 6.49 9.66 -13.78
CA ARG A 217 7.39 10.03 -12.69
C ARG A 217 7.75 11.50 -12.79
N GLY A 218 7.97 12.15 -11.65
CA GLY A 218 8.38 13.56 -11.56
C GLY A 218 8.26 14.07 -10.14
N THR A 219 8.23 15.37 -9.98
CA THR A 219 7.90 16.02 -8.72
C THR A 219 6.38 16.12 -8.54
N LEU A 220 5.92 16.32 -7.32
CA LEU A 220 4.49 16.55 -7.06
C LEU A 220 3.95 17.76 -7.84
N ALA A 221 4.75 18.82 -8.01
CA ALA A 221 4.37 20.01 -8.80
C ALA A 221 4.22 19.69 -10.28
N GLU A 222 5.17 18.95 -10.88
CA GLU A 222 5.12 18.55 -12.29
C GLU A 222 3.90 17.64 -12.56
N LEU A 223 3.66 16.68 -11.68
CA LEU A 223 2.51 15.79 -11.80
C LEU A 223 1.17 16.55 -11.62
N ALA A 224 1.08 17.44 -10.64
CA ALA A 224 -0.09 18.29 -10.44
C ALA A 224 -0.37 19.18 -11.66
N ALA A 225 0.66 19.81 -12.22
CA ALA A 225 0.52 20.63 -13.42
C ALA A 225 0.07 19.81 -14.64
N HIS A 226 0.62 18.61 -14.82
CA HIS A 226 0.23 17.73 -15.91
C HIS A 226 -1.25 17.33 -15.81
N TYR A 227 -1.69 16.83 -14.65
CA TYR A 227 -3.06 16.35 -14.50
C TYR A 227 -4.10 17.47 -14.29
N ALA A 228 -3.68 18.72 -14.04
CA ALA A 228 -4.58 19.88 -14.11
C ALA A 228 -5.06 20.16 -15.55
N GLY A 229 -4.25 19.85 -16.56
CA GLY A 229 -4.56 20.03 -17.97
C GLY A 229 -4.99 18.75 -18.72
N HIS A 230 -4.95 17.59 -18.07
CA HIS A 230 -5.22 16.28 -18.70
C HIS A 230 -6.12 15.45 -17.81
N GLU A 231 -7.28 15.09 -18.31
CA GLU A 231 -8.20 14.19 -17.59
C GLU A 231 -7.56 12.81 -17.45
N ALA A 232 -7.47 12.33 -16.22
CA ALA A 232 -7.05 10.97 -15.96
C ALA A 232 -8.22 10.00 -16.11
N LEU A 233 -7.97 8.81 -16.62
CA LEU A 233 -8.94 7.73 -16.77
C LEU A 233 -8.42 6.47 -16.09
N GLY A 234 -9.35 5.65 -15.61
CA GLY A 234 -9.07 4.34 -15.06
C GLY A 234 -8.68 4.35 -13.57
N GLU A 235 -8.00 3.31 -13.12
CA GLU A 235 -7.58 3.12 -11.73
C GLU A 235 -6.18 3.66 -11.51
N ILE A 236 -5.98 4.35 -10.38
CA ILE A 236 -4.78 5.14 -10.14
C ILE A 236 -4.17 4.82 -8.78
N CYS A 237 -2.84 4.64 -8.80
CA CYS A 237 -1.99 4.63 -7.62
C CYS A 237 -1.04 5.83 -7.66
N ILE A 238 -0.91 6.54 -6.55
CA ILE A 238 0.09 7.58 -6.34
C ILE A 238 1.16 7.02 -5.41
N VAL A 239 2.42 7.17 -5.77
CA VAL A 239 3.56 6.84 -4.91
C VAL A 239 4.35 8.13 -4.68
N ILE A 240 4.61 8.45 -3.41
CA ILE A 240 5.39 9.63 -3.00
C ILE A 240 6.65 9.12 -2.31
N GLY A 241 7.80 9.62 -2.70
CA GLY A 241 9.07 9.27 -2.08
C GLY A 241 9.16 9.68 -0.60
N PRO A 242 10.11 9.17 0.18
CA PRO A 242 10.32 9.57 1.58
C PRO A 242 10.66 11.05 1.69
N ALA A 243 10.44 11.66 2.85
CA ALA A 243 10.88 13.01 3.11
C ALA A 243 12.37 13.14 2.72
N PRO A 244 12.78 14.21 2.04
CA PRO A 244 14.20 14.49 1.91
C PRO A 244 14.81 14.46 3.31
N GLU A 245 15.98 13.86 3.44
CA GLU A 245 16.75 14.06 4.68
C GLU A 245 16.84 15.57 4.85
N GLU A 246 16.24 16.10 5.91
CA GLU A 246 16.51 17.47 6.32
C GLU A 246 18.01 17.41 6.71
N THR A 247 18.88 17.68 5.74
CA THR A 247 20.23 18.10 6.07
C THR A 247 20.04 19.36 6.88
N THR A 248 20.11 19.25 8.20
CA THR A 248 20.18 20.44 9.07
C THR A 248 21.20 21.34 8.42
N GLY A 249 20.75 22.46 7.86
CA GLY A 249 21.63 23.34 7.10
C GLY A 249 22.81 23.71 8.00
N GLU A 250 23.98 23.95 7.42
CA GLU A 250 25.16 24.32 8.24
C GLU A 250 24.83 25.47 9.20
N ALA A 251 24.00 26.42 8.76
CA ALA A 251 23.55 27.54 9.59
C ALA A 251 22.68 27.12 10.77
N ASP A 252 21.84 26.10 10.60
CA ASP A 252 20.94 25.59 11.63
C ASP A 252 21.71 24.70 12.62
N LEU A 253 22.68 23.94 12.12
CA LEU A 253 23.65 23.19 12.93
C LEU A 253 24.49 24.12 13.80
N ASP A 254 24.95 25.22 13.23
CA ASP A 254 25.71 26.26 13.93
C ASP A 254 24.89 26.90 15.04
N ALA A 255 23.61 27.22 14.76
CA ALA A 255 22.70 27.77 15.75
C ALA A 255 22.49 26.83 16.93
N GLN A 256 22.22 25.55 16.66
CA GLN A 256 22.03 24.53 17.71
C GLN A 256 23.31 24.30 18.54
N LEU A 257 24.47 24.28 17.89
CA LEU A 257 25.75 24.15 18.58
C LEU A 257 26.01 25.34 19.48
N ARG A 258 25.79 26.58 19.01
CA ARG A 258 25.93 27.81 19.84
C ARG A 258 24.95 27.82 21.01
N GLU A 259 23.71 27.41 20.80
CA GLU A 259 22.72 27.32 21.88
C GLU A 259 23.13 26.33 22.95
N ALA A 260 23.57 25.12 22.58
CA ALA A 260 24.06 24.13 23.51
C ALA A 260 25.28 24.62 24.32
N MET A 261 26.20 25.30 23.63
CA MET A 261 27.39 25.87 24.30
C MET A 261 27.04 27.05 25.23
N ARG A 262 26.09 27.93 24.82
CA ARG A 262 25.56 29.00 25.71
C ARG A 262 24.87 28.42 26.95
N GLY A 263 24.26 27.23 26.82
CA GLY A 263 23.70 26.49 27.95
C GLY A 263 24.73 25.85 28.87
N GLY A 264 26.03 26.08 28.66
CA GLY A 264 27.12 25.57 29.53
C GLY A 264 27.68 24.20 29.14
N ALA A 265 27.24 23.64 28.00
CA ALA A 265 27.80 22.37 27.53
C ALA A 265 29.23 22.56 26.98
N SER A 266 30.14 21.62 27.29
CA SER A 266 31.43 21.60 26.62
C SER A 266 31.26 21.39 25.13
N LEU A 267 32.23 21.84 24.31
CA LEU A 267 32.20 21.66 22.84
C LEU A 267 31.96 20.18 22.45
N ARG A 268 32.53 19.24 23.21
CA ARG A 268 32.37 17.80 23.02
C ARG A 268 30.94 17.33 23.35
N ASP A 269 30.35 17.87 24.42
CA ASP A 269 29.01 17.52 24.87
C ASP A 269 27.95 18.18 23.98
N ALA A 270 28.14 19.44 23.58
CA ALA A 270 27.33 20.13 22.60
C ALA A 270 27.28 19.36 21.26
N ALA A 271 28.43 18.95 20.75
CA ALA A 271 28.52 18.15 19.55
C ALA A 271 27.82 16.77 19.71
N ALA A 272 27.86 16.14 20.86
CA ALA A 272 27.18 14.89 21.14
C ALA A 272 25.65 15.08 21.21
N MET A 273 25.19 16.14 21.88
CA MET A 273 23.76 16.49 21.98
C MET A 273 23.16 16.82 20.61
N VAL A 274 23.84 17.69 19.85
CA VAL A 274 23.38 18.10 18.52
C VAL A 274 23.43 16.93 17.53
N ALA A 275 24.46 16.08 17.57
CA ALA A 275 24.52 14.87 16.76
C ALA A 275 23.36 13.91 17.05
N ALA A 276 23.00 13.73 18.32
CA ALA A 276 21.87 12.92 18.74
C ALA A 276 20.52 13.52 18.29
N ALA A 277 20.39 14.85 18.36
CA ALA A 277 19.16 15.57 17.96
C ALA A 277 18.97 15.61 16.44
N THR A 278 20.06 15.72 15.67
CA THR A 278 20.03 15.91 14.20
C THR A 278 20.23 14.61 13.42
N GLY A 279 20.60 13.51 14.09
CA GLY A 279 20.95 12.25 13.44
C GLY A 279 22.26 12.27 12.63
N GLN A 280 23.00 13.39 12.69
CA GLN A 280 24.25 13.52 11.95
C GLN A 280 25.40 12.76 12.62
N PRO A 281 26.40 12.28 11.85
CA PRO A 281 27.56 11.61 12.41
C PRO A 281 28.31 12.51 13.40
N ARG A 282 28.48 12.06 14.64
CA ARG A 282 29.11 12.84 15.72
C ARG A 282 30.45 13.45 15.31
N LYS A 283 31.22 12.75 14.48
CA LYS A 283 32.54 13.23 13.99
C LYS A 283 32.40 14.49 13.13
N GLN A 284 31.34 14.57 12.29
CA GLN A 284 31.08 15.71 11.43
C GLN A 284 30.59 16.90 12.25
N VAL A 285 29.64 16.66 13.18
CA VAL A 285 29.14 17.72 14.08
C VAL A 285 30.25 18.27 14.97
N TYR A 286 31.15 17.43 15.45
CA TYR A 286 32.31 17.86 16.28
C TYR A 286 33.30 18.69 15.43
N ALA A 287 33.59 18.27 14.19
CA ALA A 287 34.44 19.05 13.28
C ALA A 287 33.83 20.42 12.97
N ARG A 288 32.51 20.49 12.80
CA ARG A 288 31.79 21.75 12.60
C ARG A 288 31.84 22.65 13.84
N ALA A 289 31.66 22.06 15.03
CA ALA A 289 31.76 22.79 16.30
C ALA A 289 33.13 23.43 16.52
N LEU A 290 34.19 22.76 16.08
CA LEU A 290 35.56 23.32 16.11
C LEU A 290 35.77 24.46 15.11
N ALA A 291 35.03 24.46 14.00
CA ALA A 291 35.15 25.49 12.95
C ALA A 291 34.26 26.72 13.22
N LEU A 292 33.41 26.70 14.24
CA LEU A 292 32.60 27.85 14.59
C LEU A 292 33.51 29.00 15.09
N PRO A 293 33.31 30.23 14.56
CA PRO A 293 34.00 31.39 15.10
C PRO A 293 33.56 31.62 16.55
N ALA A 294 34.53 31.99 17.40
CA ALA A 294 34.23 32.41 18.78
C ALA A 294 33.29 33.60 18.73
N GLU A 295 32.21 33.56 19.49
CA GLU A 295 31.36 34.75 19.70
C GLU A 295 32.17 35.71 20.61
N ASP A 296 32.41 36.95 20.12
CA ASP A 296 32.99 38.02 20.88
C ASP A 296 32.08 38.50 22.02
#